data_03094b9994bb29f184fb4307c8e167e8
#
_entry.id   03094b9994bb29f184fb4307c8e167e8
#
_cell.length_a   1.000
_cell.length_b   1.000
_cell.length_c   1.000
_cell.angle_alpha   90.00
_cell.angle_beta   90.00
_cell.angle_gamma   90.00
#
_symmetry.space_group_name_H-M   'P 1'
#
loop_
_entity.id
_entity.type
_entity.pdbx_description
1 polymer ?
#
loop_
_entity_poly.entity_id
_entity_poly.type
_entity_poly.pdbx_seq_one_letter_code
_entity_poly.pdbx_strand_id
1 'polypeptide(L)'
;NQRAYQLTMATLQQMNEGNYVACGHSIRGILETLSAVLWVEAKPDRLSSLVEFQAVSIGKMMSSSFEKYPILKNKYKYWSSVTHPGRNSNLLCPPSVAVTEKGMIWPITFGFSDSFASEIINDLIPFCGLINIHIDLFITLNEEVLRSGKLVLKGRKKESGQ
;
A
#
# COMPACT_ATOMS: atom_id res chain seq x y z
N ASN A 1 -11.04 4.42 -5.43
CA ASN A 1 -9.94 3.52 -5.82
C ASN A 1 -8.79 4.18 -6.61
N GLN A 2 -8.85 5.49 -6.84
CA GLN A 2 -7.87 6.22 -7.64
C GLN A 2 -6.43 6.07 -7.09
N ARG A 3 -6.25 6.14 -5.77
CA ARG A 3 -4.93 6.00 -5.13
C ARG A 3 -4.30 4.62 -5.40
N ALA A 4 -5.07 3.54 -5.25
CA ALA A 4 -4.57 2.19 -5.52
C ALA A 4 -4.15 2.04 -6.99
N TYR A 5 -4.96 2.54 -7.93
CA TYR A 5 -4.63 2.55 -9.34
C TYR A 5 -3.34 3.32 -9.63
N GLN A 6 -3.19 4.54 -9.10
CA GLN A 6 -1.99 5.35 -9.29
C GLN A 6 -0.73 4.66 -8.75
N LEU A 7 -0.82 4.05 -7.56
CA LEU A 7 0.28 3.31 -6.96
C LEU A 7 0.63 2.05 -7.75
N THR A 8 -0.37 1.37 -8.33
CA THR A 8 -0.16 0.22 -9.21
C THR A 8 0.60 0.62 -10.47
N MET A 9 0.16 1.68 -11.14
CA MET A 9 0.83 2.20 -12.33
C MET A 9 2.26 2.65 -12.02
N ALA A 10 2.45 3.36 -10.91
CA ALA A 10 3.78 3.76 -10.45
C ALA A 10 4.68 2.55 -10.16
N THR A 11 4.15 1.49 -9.54
CA THR A 11 4.91 0.25 -9.27
C THR A 11 5.37 -0.39 -10.57
N LEU A 12 4.49 -0.53 -11.57
CA LEU A 12 4.83 -1.13 -12.86
C LEU A 12 5.86 -0.32 -13.62
N GLN A 13 5.74 1.00 -13.62
CA GLN A 13 6.73 1.88 -14.23
C GLN A 13 8.09 1.75 -13.55
N GLN A 14 8.14 1.86 -12.24
CA GLN A 14 9.38 1.77 -11.45
C GLN A 14 10.04 0.40 -11.57
N MET A 15 9.22 -0.66 -11.67
CA MET A 15 9.71 -2.02 -11.92
C MET A 15 10.40 -2.09 -13.29
N ASN A 16 9.79 -1.52 -14.32
CA ASN A 16 10.35 -1.47 -15.67
C ASN A 16 11.65 -0.67 -15.74
N GLU A 17 11.78 0.35 -14.89
CA GLU A 17 12.99 1.18 -14.75
C GLU A 17 14.06 0.52 -13.87
N GLY A 18 13.78 -0.64 -13.24
CA GLY A 18 14.68 -1.30 -12.30
C GLY A 18 14.79 -0.58 -10.94
N ASN A 19 13.87 0.33 -10.64
CA ASN A 19 13.86 1.08 -9.38
C ASN A 19 13.06 0.35 -8.29
N TYR A 20 13.61 -0.74 -7.78
CA TYR A 20 12.91 -1.63 -6.84
C TYR A 20 12.63 -1.03 -5.46
N VAL A 21 13.45 -0.09 -5.01
CA VAL A 21 13.18 0.64 -3.75
C VAL A 21 11.90 1.47 -3.88
N ALA A 22 11.74 2.16 -5.01
CA ALA A 22 10.53 2.93 -5.28
C ALA A 22 9.31 2.00 -5.47
N CYS A 23 9.47 0.81 -6.07
CA CYS A 23 8.43 -0.23 -6.09
C CYS A 23 7.98 -0.60 -4.68
N GLY A 24 8.93 -0.82 -3.77
CA GLY A 24 8.64 -1.12 -2.37
C GLY A 24 7.81 -0.05 -1.67
N HIS A 25 8.12 1.23 -1.91
CA HIS A 25 7.31 2.35 -1.41
C HIS A 25 5.88 2.33 -1.96
N SER A 26 5.72 2.09 -3.25
CA SER A 26 4.41 2.03 -3.90
C SER A 26 3.57 0.84 -3.42
N ILE A 27 4.17 -0.35 -3.29
CA ILE A 27 3.49 -1.54 -2.77
C ILE A 27 3.08 -1.34 -1.30
N ARG A 28 3.94 -0.75 -0.49
CA ARG A 28 3.60 -0.39 0.89
C ARG A 28 2.40 0.57 0.92
N GLY A 29 2.36 1.56 0.04
CA GLY A 29 1.22 2.46 -0.11
C GLY A 29 -0.08 1.74 -0.53
N ILE A 30 0.01 0.68 -1.34
CA ILE A 30 -1.13 -0.19 -1.69
C ILE A 30 -1.62 -0.95 -0.46
N LEU A 31 -0.73 -1.52 0.35
CA LEU A 31 -1.07 -2.20 1.60
C LEU A 31 -1.74 -1.24 2.61
N GLU A 32 -1.26 -0.01 2.72
CA GLU A 32 -1.88 1.03 3.55
C GLU A 32 -3.28 1.40 3.03
N THR A 33 -3.46 1.44 1.71
CA THR A 33 -4.76 1.68 1.08
C THR A 33 -5.74 0.53 1.34
N LEU A 34 -5.30 -0.72 1.19
CA LEU A 34 -6.09 -1.90 1.55
C LEU A 34 -6.48 -1.87 3.02
N SER A 35 -5.56 -1.49 3.90
CA SER A 35 -5.83 -1.39 5.33
C SER A 35 -6.86 -0.31 5.66
N ALA A 36 -6.86 0.81 4.96
CA ALA A 36 -7.88 1.83 5.11
C ALA A 36 -9.27 1.33 4.67
N VAL A 37 -9.35 0.59 3.55
CA VAL A 37 -10.60 -0.02 3.07
C VAL A 37 -11.15 -1.01 4.09
N LEU A 38 -10.33 -1.94 4.57
CA LEU A 38 -10.72 -2.94 5.58
C LEU A 38 -11.15 -2.29 6.90
N TRP A 39 -10.48 -1.21 7.29
CA TRP A 39 -10.81 -0.49 8.51
C TRP A 39 -12.17 0.24 8.43
N VAL A 40 -12.52 0.79 7.27
CA VAL A 40 -13.83 1.39 7.01
C VAL A 40 -14.90 0.32 6.87
N GLU A 41 -14.63 -0.78 6.15
CA GLU A 41 -15.55 -1.90 6.01
C GLU A 41 -15.99 -2.45 7.37
N ALA A 42 -15.05 -2.62 8.30
CA ALA A 42 -15.34 -3.11 9.65
C ALA A 42 -16.26 -2.17 10.45
N LYS A 43 -16.26 -0.88 10.14
CA LYS A 43 -17.13 0.13 10.78
C LYS A 43 -17.36 1.30 9.82
N PRO A 44 -18.48 1.31 9.05
CA PRO A 44 -18.76 2.31 8.02
C PRO A 44 -18.72 3.77 8.47
N ASP A 45 -19.08 4.06 9.71
CA ASP A 45 -19.00 5.42 10.28
C ASP A 45 -17.60 6.03 10.26
N ARG A 46 -16.56 5.19 10.12
CA ARG A 46 -15.17 5.63 10.00
C ARG A 46 -14.84 6.31 8.67
N LEU A 47 -15.72 6.16 7.67
CA LEU A 47 -15.54 6.83 6.38
C LEU A 47 -15.53 8.36 6.54
N SER A 48 -16.36 8.92 7.41
CA SER A 48 -16.36 10.35 7.69
C SER A 48 -15.01 10.84 8.21
N SER A 49 -14.38 10.06 9.09
CA SER A 49 -13.04 10.41 9.63
C SER A 49 -11.96 10.47 8.55
N LEU A 50 -12.03 9.61 7.52
CA LEU A 50 -11.11 9.66 6.39
C LEU A 50 -11.38 10.83 5.46
N VAL A 51 -12.67 11.15 5.21
CA VAL A 51 -13.07 12.23 4.32
C VAL A 51 -12.77 13.60 4.94
N GLU A 52 -12.91 13.73 6.24
CA GLU A 52 -12.66 14.97 6.98
C GLU A 52 -11.18 15.20 7.31
N PHE A 53 -10.29 14.38 6.72
CA PHE A 53 -8.84 14.46 6.97
C PHE A 53 -8.47 14.40 8.45
N GLN A 54 -9.29 13.75 9.28
CA GLN A 54 -8.93 13.51 10.67
C GLN A 54 -7.68 12.62 10.70
N ALA A 55 -6.74 12.95 11.58
CA ALA A 55 -5.48 12.24 11.73
C ALA A 55 -5.72 10.82 12.29
N VAL A 56 -6.06 9.89 11.43
CA VAL A 56 -6.14 8.47 11.78
C VAL A 56 -4.77 7.85 11.59
N SER A 57 -4.21 7.27 12.65
CA SER A 57 -2.89 6.65 12.55
C SER A 57 -2.95 5.41 11.63
N ILE A 58 -2.01 5.33 10.71
CA ILE A 58 -1.83 4.15 9.82
C ILE A 58 -1.71 2.88 10.65
N GLY A 59 -1.00 2.92 11.78
CA GLY A 59 -0.86 1.77 12.68
C GLY A 59 -2.19 1.21 13.18
N LYS A 60 -3.18 2.05 13.47
CA LYS A 60 -4.52 1.62 13.89
C LYS A 60 -5.28 0.92 12.75
N MET A 61 -5.19 1.43 11.54
CA MET A 61 -5.78 0.80 10.37
C MET A 61 -5.11 -0.54 10.05
N MET A 62 -3.78 -0.58 10.11
CA MET A 62 -2.99 -1.79 9.87
C MET A 62 -3.27 -2.90 10.88
N SER A 63 -3.42 -2.59 12.18
CA SER A 63 -3.74 -3.57 13.20
C SER A 63 -5.03 -4.33 12.90
N SER A 64 -6.09 -3.61 12.52
CA SER A 64 -7.37 -4.21 12.14
C SER A 64 -7.25 -5.13 10.91
N SER A 65 -6.42 -4.73 9.93
CA SER A 65 -6.18 -5.52 8.72
C SER A 65 -5.38 -6.80 9.01
N PHE A 66 -4.43 -6.72 9.94
CA PHE A 66 -3.61 -7.88 10.33
C PHE A 66 -4.41 -8.92 11.10
N GLU A 67 -5.45 -8.52 11.84
CA GLU A 67 -6.39 -9.44 12.48
C GLU A 67 -7.20 -10.22 11.43
N LYS A 68 -7.70 -9.53 10.41
CA LYS A 68 -8.48 -10.16 9.33
C LYS A 68 -7.61 -10.99 8.38
N TYR A 69 -6.41 -10.50 8.06
CA TYR A 69 -5.46 -11.13 7.14
C TYR A 69 -4.03 -11.13 7.71
N PRO A 70 -3.66 -12.11 8.54
CA PRO A 70 -2.34 -12.15 9.19
C PRO A 70 -1.15 -12.10 8.23
N ILE A 71 -1.32 -12.60 7.00
CA ILE A 71 -0.29 -12.56 5.96
C ILE A 71 0.17 -11.12 5.63
N LEU A 72 -0.75 -10.14 5.71
CA LEU A 72 -0.45 -8.74 5.41
C LEU A 72 0.59 -8.16 6.36
N LYS A 73 0.65 -8.64 7.61
CA LYS A 73 1.67 -8.21 8.57
C LYS A 73 3.09 -8.54 8.09
N ASN A 74 3.27 -9.76 7.58
CA ASN A 74 4.58 -10.20 7.08
C ASN A 74 4.95 -9.45 5.80
N LYS A 75 4.00 -9.28 4.90
CA LYS A 75 4.19 -8.53 3.66
C LYS A 75 4.51 -7.06 3.92
N TYR A 76 3.81 -6.42 4.86
CA TYR A 76 4.10 -5.04 5.24
C TYR A 76 5.49 -4.89 5.87
N LYS A 77 5.90 -5.82 6.74
CA LYS A 77 7.27 -5.83 7.30
C LYS A 77 8.32 -5.98 6.21
N TYR A 78 8.09 -6.91 5.28
CA TYR A 78 9.00 -7.15 4.16
C TYR A 78 9.17 -5.88 3.33
N TRP A 79 8.09 -5.30 2.79
CA TRP A 79 8.14 -4.10 1.96
C TRP A 79 8.64 -2.87 2.72
N SER A 80 8.37 -2.78 4.02
CA SER A 80 8.97 -1.74 4.87
C SER A 80 10.49 -1.89 4.98
N SER A 81 10.99 -3.12 5.08
CA SER A 81 12.44 -3.37 5.16
C SER A 81 13.18 -3.06 3.85
N VAL A 82 12.46 -3.17 2.72
CA VAL A 82 12.96 -2.78 1.38
C VAL A 82 13.13 -1.26 1.29
N THR A 83 12.22 -0.51 1.90
CA THR A 83 12.17 0.95 1.77
C THR A 83 13.03 1.69 2.79
N HIS A 84 13.42 1.04 3.88
CA HIS A 84 14.30 1.63 4.88
C HIS A 84 15.76 1.34 4.60
N PRO A 85 16.67 2.32 4.80
CA PRO A 85 18.09 2.07 4.67
C PRO A 85 18.51 0.96 5.62
N GLY A 86 18.94 -0.15 5.08
CA GLY A 86 19.32 -1.30 5.86
C GLY A 86 19.81 -2.47 5.00
N ARG A 87 20.10 -3.60 5.63
CA ARG A 87 20.66 -4.78 4.94
C ARG A 87 19.78 -5.24 3.77
N ASN A 88 18.45 -5.20 3.92
CA ASN A 88 17.55 -5.71 2.89
C ASN A 88 17.41 -4.75 1.70
N SER A 89 17.42 -3.43 1.91
CA SER A 89 17.42 -2.46 0.80
C SER A 89 18.69 -2.53 -0.04
N ASN A 90 19.81 -2.87 0.58
CA ASN A 90 21.09 -3.05 -0.13
C ASN A 90 21.15 -4.37 -0.90
N LEU A 91 20.39 -5.40 -0.48
CA LEU A 91 20.31 -6.69 -1.16
C LEU A 91 19.41 -6.67 -2.40
N LEU A 92 18.54 -5.66 -2.52
CA LEU A 92 17.63 -5.51 -3.67
C LEU A 92 18.27 -4.82 -4.88
N CYS A 93 19.40 -4.18 -4.67
CA CYS A 93 20.34 -3.90 -5.74
C CYS A 93 21.38 -5.02 -5.66
N PRO A 94 21.16 -6.20 -6.32
CA PRO A 94 22.16 -7.25 -6.25
C PRO A 94 23.44 -6.65 -6.82
N PRO A 95 24.45 -6.46 -6.00
CA PRO A 95 25.72 -6.11 -6.56
C PRO A 95 26.14 -7.34 -7.33
N SER A 96 26.35 -7.20 -8.62
CA SER A 96 27.33 -8.05 -9.25
C SER A 96 28.65 -7.71 -8.56
N VAL A 97 28.93 -8.38 -7.44
CA VAL A 97 30.19 -8.20 -6.71
C VAL A 97 31.26 -8.77 -7.58
N ALA A 98 31.97 -7.91 -8.30
CA ALA A 98 33.21 -8.31 -8.92
C ALA A 98 34.29 -8.25 -7.82
N VAL A 99 34.72 -9.39 -7.37
CA VAL A 99 35.93 -9.51 -6.54
C VAL A 99 37.13 -9.37 -7.48
N THR A 100 37.84 -8.25 -7.37
CA THR A 100 39.08 -8.03 -8.10
C THR A 100 40.26 -8.10 -7.12
N GLU A 101 41.48 -8.28 -7.65
CA GLU A 101 42.71 -8.22 -6.84
C GLU A 101 42.85 -6.90 -6.05
N LYS A 102 42.13 -5.85 -6.44
CA LYS A 102 42.13 -4.53 -5.80
C LYS A 102 41.04 -4.33 -4.76
N GLY A 103 40.21 -5.36 -4.50
CA GLY A 103 39.12 -5.31 -3.55
C GLY A 103 37.74 -5.61 -4.18
N MET A 104 36.70 -5.48 -3.39
CA MET A 104 35.32 -5.63 -3.87
C MET A 104 34.86 -4.37 -4.58
N ILE A 105 34.53 -4.50 -5.85
CA ILE A 105 33.82 -3.46 -6.61
C ILE A 105 32.32 -3.77 -6.51
N TRP A 106 31.56 -2.83 -5.99
CA TRP A 106 30.12 -2.86 -5.94
C TRP A 106 29.57 -2.02 -7.12
N PRO A 107 29.37 -2.58 -8.32
CA PRO A 107 28.69 -1.84 -9.35
C PRO A 107 27.26 -1.62 -8.89
N ILE A 108 26.84 -0.38 -8.82
CA ILE A 108 25.42 -0.03 -8.70
C ILE A 108 24.82 -0.36 -10.07
N THR A 109 24.32 -1.58 -10.22
CA THR A 109 23.61 -1.98 -11.42
C THR A 109 22.14 -1.65 -11.24
N PHE A 110 21.70 -0.59 -11.89
CA PHE A 110 20.29 -0.43 -12.20
C PHE A 110 19.98 -1.44 -13.30
N GLY A 111 19.18 -2.46 -12.99
CA GLY A 111 18.85 -3.48 -13.95
C GLY A 111 17.57 -4.22 -13.59
N PHE A 112 16.89 -4.72 -14.60
CA PHE A 112 15.72 -5.57 -14.42
C PHE A 112 16.14 -6.91 -13.81
N SER A 113 15.42 -7.34 -12.77
CA SER A 113 15.59 -8.64 -12.13
C SER A 113 14.28 -9.42 -12.25
N ASP A 114 14.28 -10.49 -13.05
CA ASP A 114 13.10 -11.33 -13.26
C ASP A 114 12.53 -11.89 -11.96
N SER A 115 13.40 -12.33 -11.04
CA SER A 115 12.97 -12.88 -9.76
C SER A 115 12.27 -11.83 -8.90
N PHE A 116 12.80 -10.62 -8.85
CA PHE A 116 12.22 -9.54 -8.05
C PHE A 116 10.96 -8.96 -8.71
N ALA A 117 10.95 -8.85 -10.03
CA ALA A 117 9.74 -8.48 -10.78
C ALA A 117 8.62 -9.48 -10.54
N SER A 118 8.92 -10.78 -10.55
CA SER A 118 7.94 -11.83 -10.24
C SER A 118 7.39 -11.70 -8.81
N GLU A 119 8.24 -11.37 -7.83
CA GLU A 119 7.80 -11.14 -6.45
C GLU A 119 6.87 -9.93 -6.34
N ILE A 120 7.21 -8.82 -7.02
CA ILE A 120 6.35 -7.63 -7.09
C ILE A 120 4.98 -7.99 -7.66
N ILE A 121 4.93 -8.67 -8.79
CA ILE A 121 3.66 -9.05 -9.45
C ILE A 121 2.84 -10.00 -8.57
N ASN A 122 3.49 -10.98 -7.94
CA ASN A 122 2.84 -11.94 -7.05
C ASN A 122 2.21 -11.29 -5.81
N ASP A 123 2.68 -10.14 -5.38
CA ASP A 123 2.08 -9.36 -4.30
C ASP A 123 1.07 -8.33 -4.82
N LEU A 124 1.37 -7.67 -5.94
CA LEU A 124 0.56 -6.60 -6.50
C LEU A 124 -0.84 -7.08 -6.91
N ILE A 125 -0.91 -8.21 -7.62
CA ILE A 125 -2.18 -8.75 -8.13
C ILE A 125 -3.15 -9.07 -6.98
N PRO A 126 -2.79 -9.88 -5.96
CA PRO A 126 -3.70 -10.17 -4.87
C PRO A 126 -4.08 -8.92 -4.05
N PHE A 127 -3.18 -7.96 -3.83
CA PHE A 127 -3.51 -6.77 -3.06
C PHE A 127 -4.53 -5.89 -3.79
N CYS A 128 -4.36 -5.69 -5.09
CA CYS A 128 -5.34 -4.97 -5.91
C CYS A 128 -6.67 -5.71 -5.98
N GLY A 129 -6.64 -7.03 -6.10
CA GLY A 129 -7.84 -7.88 -6.07
C GLY A 129 -8.61 -7.74 -4.76
N LEU A 130 -7.92 -7.81 -3.62
CA LEU A 130 -8.53 -7.61 -2.30
C LEU A 130 -9.13 -6.22 -2.15
N ILE A 131 -8.45 -5.16 -2.60
CA ILE A 131 -9.00 -3.80 -2.55
C ILE A 131 -10.32 -3.72 -3.31
N ASN A 132 -10.37 -4.26 -4.52
CA ASN A 132 -11.59 -4.23 -5.34
C ASN A 132 -12.72 -5.03 -4.69
N ILE A 133 -12.46 -6.25 -4.26
CA ILE A 133 -13.47 -7.12 -3.58
C ILE A 133 -14.05 -6.41 -2.37
N HIS A 134 -13.20 -5.81 -1.51
CA HIS A 134 -13.69 -5.16 -0.30
C HIS A 134 -14.39 -3.83 -0.55
N ILE A 135 -14.03 -3.09 -1.60
CA ILE A 135 -14.77 -1.91 -2.02
C ILE A 135 -16.15 -2.30 -2.54
N ASP A 136 -16.24 -3.30 -3.42
CA ASP A 136 -17.50 -3.77 -3.96
C ASP A 136 -18.42 -4.31 -2.86
N LEU A 137 -17.87 -5.08 -1.91
CA LEU A 137 -18.59 -5.57 -0.75
C LEU A 137 -19.10 -4.41 0.12
N PHE A 138 -18.25 -3.42 0.39
CA PHE A 138 -18.65 -2.23 1.16
C PHE A 138 -19.78 -1.46 0.49
N ILE A 139 -19.68 -1.24 -0.83
CA ILE A 139 -20.72 -0.56 -1.60
C ILE A 139 -22.03 -1.34 -1.54
N THR A 140 -21.98 -2.65 -1.80
CA THR A 140 -23.18 -3.51 -1.80
C THR A 140 -23.89 -3.52 -0.45
N LEU A 141 -23.13 -3.67 0.65
CA LEU A 141 -23.70 -3.72 2.00
C LEU A 141 -24.22 -2.37 2.51
N ASN A 142 -23.77 -1.27 1.92
CA ASN A 142 -24.11 0.08 2.38
C ASN A 142 -24.83 0.91 1.29
N GLU A 143 -25.35 0.27 0.25
CA GLU A 143 -25.91 0.96 -0.91
C GLU A 143 -27.00 1.98 -0.53
N GLU A 144 -27.93 1.61 0.35
CA GLU A 144 -29.01 2.49 0.80
C GLU A 144 -28.46 3.71 1.57
N VAL A 145 -27.47 3.47 2.42
CA VAL A 145 -26.85 4.51 3.25
C VAL A 145 -26.03 5.45 2.39
N LEU A 146 -25.31 4.93 1.39
CA LEU A 146 -24.54 5.71 0.41
C LEU A 146 -25.47 6.55 -0.47
N ARG A 147 -26.57 5.96 -0.99
CA ARG A 147 -27.59 6.68 -1.79
C ARG A 147 -28.28 7.78 -0.99
N SER A 148 -28.53 7.56 0.30
CA SER A 148 -29.15 8.57 1.16
C SER A 148 -28.22 9.73 1.54
N GLY A 149 -26.93 9.67 1.20
CA GLY A 149 -25.92 10.66 1.58
C GLY A 149 -25.63 10.74 3.08
N LYS A 150 -26.22 9.87 3.89
CA LYS A 150 -26.09 9.91 5.37
C LYS A 150 -24.68 9.59 5.87
N LEU A 151 -23.89 8.82 5.11
CA LEU A 151 -22.49 8.52 5.46
C LEU A 151 -21.54 9.71 5.26
N VAL A 152 -21.88 10.62 4.35
CA VAL A 152 -20.99 11.73 3.94
C VAL A 152 -21.16 12.98 4.81
N LEU A 153 -22.25 13.11 5.56
CA LEU A 153 -22.67 14.42 6.09
C LEU A 153 -22.74 14.55 7.60
N LYS A 154 -22.33 13.57 8.39
CA LYS A 154 -22.31 13.73 9.86
C LYS A 154 -21.24 14.71 10.39
N GLY A 155 -20.40 15.29 9.55
CA GLY A 155 -19.31 16.17 9.95
C GLY A 155 -19.49 17.66 9.70
N ARG A 156 -20.42 18.08 8.85
CA ARG A 156 -20.73 19.51 8.71
C ARG A 156 -21.72 19.96 9.79
N LYS A 157 -21.25 20.17 11.02
CA LYS A 157 -21.88 21.19 11.86
C LYS A 157 -21.78 22.50 11.07
N LYS A 158 -22.96 23.03 10.66
CA LYS A 158 -23.04 24.41 10.25
C LYS A 158 -22.44 25.25 11.37
N GLU A 159 -21.31 25.86 11.13
CA GLU A 159 -20.96 27.09 11.82
C GLU A 159 -22.02 28.11 11.33
N SER A 160 -23.17 28.11 12.02
CA SER A 160 -24.11 29.17 11.94
C SER A 160 -23.46 30.37 12.54
N GLY A 161 -23.24 31.40 11.72
CA GLY A 161 -22.58 32.63 12.03
C GLY A 161 -23.05 33.29 13.33
N GLN A 162 -22.13 33.94 13.93
CA GLN A 162 -22.29 35.22 14.62
C GLN A 162 -21.35 36.22 13.98
#